data_19e58fe26e6e61de6db6c5aa51561ad9
#
_entry.id   19e58fe26e6e61de6db6c5aa51561ad9
#
_cell.length_a   1.000
_cell.length_b   1.000
_cell.length_c   1.000
_cell.angle_alpha   90.00
_cell.angle_beta   90.00
_cell.angle_gamma   90.00
#
_symmetry.space_group_name_H-M   'P 1'
#
loop_
_entity.id
_entity.type
_entity.pdbx_description
1 polymer ?
#
loop_
_entity_poly.entity_id
_entity_poly.type
_entity_poly.pdbx_seq_one_letter_code
_entity_poly.pdbx_strand_id
1 'polypeptide(L)'
;MTTAKVAISADFLTAFAHLPRQVQGKVTELVNKFRNDPASPGIHYEKINSCIDKKIYSIRIDDAYRGIVVRQSEVYLLLWVDHHDEAYQWAARKRCEVNPNTGSLQVFDVQTVSEPIAAHSQPLLFSAFKDADLLRLSVPEALLPYVRSFETKEQFYQARSSFPADAYEYLAWLAEGFSMEEVLELANEECNTSPAAQDLSAALEQPITMRSFVVVEGEDELRRIMAAPLEKWRVFLHPAQRNLTQKNYSGPVRVLGGAGTGKTVVALHRAKYLASQCTGQQRILFTTYTANLAADIQENLRKICSIEELRKIEVIHLDAWVSRFMRESGFSFQIGYDDALAPIWEKALFLANTELPYDVSFYQEEWNRVVISQEAITRDQYLKASRNGRGTRLDRRKRLLVWQVLDNYQNLMKEH
;
A
#
# COMPACT_ATOMS: atom_id res chain seq x y z
N MET A 1 23.43 23.75 -25.44
CA MET A 1 23.31 22.29 -25.55
C MET A 1 22.34 21.87 -24.42
N THR A 2 21.14 21.43 -24.77
CA THR A 2 20.18 20.92 -23.80
C THR A 2 20.73 19.59 -23.27
N THR A 3 20.97 19.52 -21.97
CA THR A 3 21.49 18.32 -21.32
C THR A 3 20.38 17.25 -21.35
N ALA A 4 20.69 16.07 -21.86
CA ALA A 4 19.75 14.94 -21.88
C ALA A 4 19.28 14.61 -20.46
N LYS A 5 17.97 14.47 -20.26
CA LYS A 5 17.35 14.17 -18.99
C LYS A 5 17.10 12.66 -18.89
N VAL A 6 17.73 12.01 -17.93
CA VAL A 6 17.59 10.56 -17.72
C VAL A 6 16.83 10.31 -16.43
N ALA A 7 15.79 9.49 -16.50
CA ALA A 7 15.03 9.06 -15.33
C ALA A 7 14.87 7.53 -15.30
N ILE A 8 14.82 7.00 -14.10
CA ILE A 8 14.70 5.56 -13.82
C ILE A 8 13.38 5.32 -13.12
N SER A 9 12.58 4.38 -13.61
CA SER A 9 11.33 4.00 -12.95
C SER A 9 11.59 3.14 -11.70
N ALA A 10 10.66 3.18 -10.75
CA ALA A 10 10.69 2.30 -9.59
C ALA A 10 10.63 0.81 -10.00
N ASP A 11 9.92 0.49 -11.07
CA ASP A 11 9.81 -0.86 -11.62
C ASP A 11 11.15 -1.35 -12.17
N PHE A 12 11.91 -0.48 -12.86
CA PHE A 12 13.27 -0.83 -13.32
C PHE A 12 14.18 -1.17 -12.14
N LEU A 13 14.14 -0.38 -11.08
CA LEU A 13 14.96 -0.60 -9.90
C LEU A 13 14.58 -1.91 -9.19
N THR A 14 13.28 -2.21 -9.14
CA THR A 14 12.78 -3.48 -8.59
C THR A 14 13.26 -4.67 -9.43
N ALA A 15 13.12 -4.60 -10.75
CA ALA A 15 13.59 -5.64 -11.66
C ALA A 15 15.11 -5.83 -11.57
N PHE A 16 15.87 -4.71 -11.61
CA PHE A 16 17.33 -4.72 -11.45
C PHE A 16 17.80 -5.45 -10.19
N ALA A 17 17.11 -5.24 -9.10
CA ALA A 17 17.44 -5.82 -7.82
C ALA A 17 17.30 -7.37 -7.78
N HIS A 18 16.48 -7.94 -8.66
CA HIS A 18 16.32 -9.40 -8.80
C HIS A 18 17.32 -10.05 -9.77
N LEU A 19 18.11 -9.26 -10.51
CA LEU A 19 19.08 -9.78 -11.43
C LEU A 19 20.28 -10.44 -10.73
N PRO A 20 20.95 -11.43 -11.38
CA PRO A 20 22.21 -11.96 -10.89
C PRO A 20 23.29 -10.86 -10.74
N ARG A 21 24.13 -10.92 -9.74
CA ARG A 21 25.15 -9.90 -9.44
C ARG A 21 26.05 -9.53 -10.64
N GLN A 22 26.41 -10.52 -11.46
CA GLN A 22 27.22 -10.28 -12.66
C GLN A 22 26.46 -9.39 -13.68
N VAL A 23 25.17 -9.61 -13.83
CA VAL A 23 24.32 -8.82 -14.73
C VAL A 23 24.08 -7.43 -14.16
N GLN A 24 23.90 -7.30 -12.83
CA GLN A 24 23.77 -6.00 -12.16
C GLN A 24 24.98 -5.10 -12.46
N GLY A 25 26.20 -5.63 -12.48
CA GLY A 25 27.41 -4.88 -12.87
C GLY A 25 27.31 -4.33 -14.28
N LYS A 26 26.93 -5.15 -15.25
CA LYS A 26 26.76 -4.73 -16.66
C LYS A 26 25.64 -3.70 -16.84
N VAL A 27 24.53 -3.86 -16.13
CA VAL A 27 23.43 -2.89 -16.12
C VAL A 27 23.91 -1.56 -15.56
N THR A 28 24.65 -1.56 -14.48
CA THR A 28 25.20 -0.33 -13.86
C THR A 28 26.14 0.39 -14.82
N GLU A 29 27.02 -0.31 -15.52
CA GLU A 29 27.88 0.27 -16.54
C GLU A 29 27.08 0.86 -17.72
N LEU A 30 26.06 0.14 -18.18
CA LEU A 30 25.18 0.61 -19.25
C LEU A 30 24.42 1.87 -18.82
N VAL A 31 23.84 1.90 -17.63
CA VAL A 31 23.12 3.08 -17.12
C VAL A 31 24.05 4.27 -16.95
N ASN A 32 25.31 4.08 -16.55
CA ASN A 32 26.33 5.12 -16.53
C ASN A 32 26.62 5.67 -17.92
N LYS A 33 26.81 4.80 -18.92
CA LYS A 33 27.00 5.22 -20.33
C LYS A 33 25.78 5.97 -20.84
N PHE A 34 24.60 5.44 -20.56
CA PHE A 34 23.32 6.01 -20.96
C PHE A 34 23.10 7.42 -20.40
N ARG A 35 23.46 7.65 -19.15
CA ARG A 35 23.37 8.97 -18.51
C ARG A 35 24.35 9.98 -19.12
N ASN A 36 25.60 9.58 -19.40
CA ASN A 36 26.63 10.45 -19.90
C ASN A 36 26.39 10.86 -21.36
N ASP A 37 26.00 9.90 -22.19
CA ASP A 37 25.68 10.13 -23.59
C ASP A 37 24.66 9.09 -24.08
N PRO A 38 23.34 9.33 -23.86
CA PRO A 38 22.30 8.41 -24.27
C PRO A 38 22.19 8.26 -25.80
N ALA A 39 22.78 9.19 -26.57
CA ALA A 39 22.84 9.11 -28.03
C ALA A 39 24.10 8.39 -28.54
N SER A 40 24.97 7.94 -27.65
CA SER A 40 26.25 7.28 -27.99
C SER A 40 26.00 6.07 -28.92
N PRO A 41 26.83 5.92 -30.00
CA PRO A 41 26.78 4.75 -30.88
C PRO A 41 26.97 3.40 -30.16
N GLY A 42 27.56 3.43 -28.96
CA GLY A 42 27.72 2.24 -28.12
C GLY A 42 26.45 1.78 -27.41
N ILE A 43 25.36 2.54 -27.52
CA ILE A 43 24.04 2.16 -27.00
C ILE A 43 23.19 1.71 -28.17
N HIS A 44 23.03 0.40 -28.32
CA HIS A 44 22.24 -0.16 -29.41
C HIS A 44 20.75 -0.16 -29.05
N TYR A 45 20.01 0.78 -29.62
CA TYR A 45 18.54 0.84 -29.54
C TYR A 45 17.93 -0.08 -30.57
N GLU A 46 17.13 -1.03 -30.11
CA GLU A 46 16.39 -1.95 -30.97
C GLU A 46 14.90 -1.64 -30.85
N LYS A 47 14.20 -1.53 -32.00
CA LYS A 47 12.74 -1.37 -32.01
C LYS A 47 12.08 -2.69 -31.65
N ILE A 48 11.12 -2.63 -30.75
CA ILE A 48 10.30 -3.78 -30.39
C ILE A 48 9.04 -3.76 -31.26
N ASN A 49 9.00 -4.61 -32.29
CA ASN A 49 7.91 -4.62 -33.28
C ASN A 49 6.55 -4.96 -32.68
N SER A 50 6.51 -5.83 -31.67
CA SER A 50 5.31 -6.23 -30.92
C SER A 50 4.78 -5.15 -29.97
N CYS A 51 5.52 -4.07 -29.73
CA CYS A 51 5.15 -3.04 -28.78
C CYS A 51 4.03 -2.14 -29.32
N ILE A 52 3.00 -1.90 -28.48
CA ILE A 52 1.89 -0.99 -28.79
C ILE A 52 2.40 0.45 -28.85
N ASP A 53 3.23 0.85 -27.90
CA ASP A 53 3.83 2.18 -27.85
C ASP A 53 5.15 2.21 -28.65
N LYS A 54 5.15 2.95 -29.76
CA LYS A 54 6.31 3.06 -30.68
C LYS A 54 7.47 3.90 -30.13
N LYS A 55 7.30 4.54 -28.96
CA LYS A 55 8.35 5.27 -28.23
C LYS A 55 9.20 4.34 -27.36
N ILE A 56 8.78 3.08 -27.17
CA ILE A 56 9.48 2.07 -26.39
C ILE A 56 10.50 1.35 -27.27
N TYR A 57 11.71 1.25 -26.76
CA TYR A 57 12.86 0.56 -27.36
C TYR A 57 13.45 -0.41 -26.36
N SER A 58 14.16 -1.43 -26.85
CA SER A 58 15.09 -2.19 -26.04
C SER A 58 16.52 -1.69 -26.21
N ILE A 59 17.34 -1.83 -25.17
CA ILE A 59 18.78 -1.65 -25.20
C ILE A 59 19.45 -2.95 -24.76
N ARG A 60 20.48 -3.37 -25.51
CA ARG A 60 21.20 -4.61 -25.24
C ARG A 60 22.13 -4.43 -24.04
N ILE A 61 22.01 -5.28 -23.03
CA ILE A 61 22.90 -5.36 -21.88
C ILE A 61 23.98 -6.41 -22.16
N ASP A 62 23.55 -7.61 -22.52
CA ASP A 62 24.39 -8.70 -23.03
C ASP A 62 23.56 -9.60 -23.97
N ASP A 63 24.01 -10.84 -24.21
CA ASP A 63 23.32 -11.74 -25.11
C ASP A 63 21.93 -12.16 -24.61
N ALA A 64 21.77 -12.26 -23.29
CA ALA A 64 20.56 -12.75 -22.64
C ALA A 64 19.63 -11.64 -22.10
N TYR A 65 20.16 -10.47 -21.75
CA TYR A 65 19.41 -9.44 -21.00
C TYR A 65 19.16 -8.18 -21.82
N ARG A 66 18.00 -7.57 -21.62
CA ARG A 66 17.57 -6.32 -22.26
C ARG A 66 17.05 -5.33 -21.22
N GLY A 67 17.39 -4.05 -21.42
CA GLY A 67 16.75 -2.93 -20.76
C GLY A 67 15.63 -2.38 -21.64
N ILE A 68 14.52 -1.99 -21.07
CA ILE A 68 13.40 -1.34 -21.76
C ILE A 68 13.45 0.14 -21.49
N VAL A 69 13.41 0.95 -22.53
CA VAL A 69 13.54 2.39 -22.44
C VAL A 69 12.49 3.11 -23.29
N VAL A 70 12.08 4.29 -22.83
CA VAL A 70 11.34 5.25 -23.65
C VAL A 70 12.32 6.33 -24.07
N ARG A 71 12.28 6.70 -25.35
CA ARG A 71 13.03 7.82 -25.91
C ARG A 71 12.06 8.79 -26.57
N GLN A 72 12.07 10.03 -26.07
CA GLN A 72 11.32 11.13 -26.67
C GLN A 72 12.09 12.45 -26.52
N SER A 73 12.48 13.05 -27.64
CA SER A 73 13.35 14.23 -27.66
C SER A 73 14.64 14.01 -26.85
N GLU A 74 14.92 14.85 -25.86
CA GLU A 74 16.07 14.76 -24.96
C GLU A 74 15.75 14.06 -23.64
N VAL A 75 14.58 13.40 -23.52
CA VAL A 75 14.17 12.64 -22.32
C VAL A 75 14.29 11.15 -22.59
N TYR A 76 14.94 10.48 -21.65
CA TYR A 76 15.20 9.04 -21.69
C TYR A 76 14.74 8.41 -20.36
N LEU A 77 13.86 7.41 -20.46
CA LEU A 77 13.30 6.73 -19.31
C LEU A 77 13.71 5.27 -19.31
N LEU A 78 14.35 4.81 -18.26
CA LEU A 78 14.62 3.39 -18.01
C LEU A 78 13.40 2.78 -17.28
N LEU A 79 12.67 1.86 -17.95
CA LEU A 79 11.39 1.37 -17.44
C LEU A 79 11.47 -0.02 -16.82
N TRP A 80 12.24 -0.93 -17.43
CA TRP A 80 12.34 -2.33 -17.03
C TRP A 80 13.67 -2.94 -17.45
N VAL A 81 14.08 -4.01 -16.78
CA VAL A 81 15.24 -4.81 -17.14
C VAL A 81 15.00 -6.27 -16.80
N ASP A 82 15.20 -7.15 -17.79
CA ASP A 82 15.00 -8.58 -17.59
C ASP A 82 15.70 -9.39 -18.70
N HIS A 83 15.52 -10.71 -18.64
CA HIS A 83 15.87 -11.59 -19.73
C HIS A 83 15.13 -11.17 -21.01
N HIS A 84 15.73 -11.42 -22.19
CA HIS A 84 15.23 -10.93 -23.48
C HIS A 84 13.72 -11.15 -23.68
N ASP A 85 13.24 -12.37 -23.47
CA ASP A 85 11.85 -12.71 -23.76
C ASP A 85 10.87 -12.08 -22.76
N GLU A 86 11.20 -12.10 -21.48
CA GLU A 86 10.42 -11.46 -20.40
C GLU A 86 10.37 -9.95 -20.58
N ALA A 87 11.50 -9.32 -20.93
CA ALA A 87 11.56 -7.89 -21.18
C ALA A 87 10.66 -7.48 -22.36
N TYR A 88 10.66 -8.29 -23.43
CA TYR A 88 9.81 -8.04 -24.60
C TYR A 88 8.33 -8.29 -24.32
N GLN A 89 7.98 -9.33 -23.57
CA GLN A 89 6.60 -9.58 -23.13
C GLN A 89 6.09 -8.45 -22.23
N TRP A 90 6.93 -7.95 -21.31
CA TRP A 90 6.60 -6.80 -20.46
C TRP A 90 6.33 -5.57 -21.32
N ALA A 91 7.22 -5.25 -22.27
CA ALA A 91 7.13 -4.06 -23.11
C ALA A 91 5.94 -4.09 -24.08
N ALA A 92 5.57 -5.28 -24.58
CA ALA A 92 4.56 -5.43 -25.63
C ALA A 92 3.22 -4.81 -25.29
N ARG A 93 2.83 -4.83 -24.01
CA ARG A 93 1.54 -4.34 -23.50
C ARG A 93 1.60 -2.96 -22.89
N LYS A 94 2.81 -2.40 -22.68
CA LYS A 94 2.99 -1.14 -22.00
C LYS A 94 2.77 0.07 -22.91
N ARG A 95 2.20 1.11 -22.30
CA ARG A 95 2.10 2.45 -22.85
C ARG A 95 2.71 3.44 -21.87
N CYS A 96 3.46 4.43 -22.39
CA CYS A 96 4.02 5.51 -21.62
C CYS A 96 3.48 6.84 -22.16
N GLU A 97 2.72 7.56 -21.34
CA GLU A 97 2.12 8.84 -21.73
C GLU A 97 2.03 9.82 -20.56
N VAL A 98 1.89 11.10 -20.89
CA VAL A 98 1.56 12.14 -19.90
C VAL A 98 0.05 12.23 -19.80
N ASN A 99 -0.49 12.08 -18.60
CA ASN A 99 -1.93 12.22 -18.36
C ASN A 99 -2.37 13.66 -18.64
N PRO A 100 -3.35 13.90 -19.53
CA PRO A 100 -3.75 15.24 -19.92
C PRO A 100 -4.45 16.02 -18.81
N ASN A 101 -5.00 15.34 -17.80
CA ASN A 101 -5.74 15.98 -16.70
C ASN A 101 -4.83 16.35 -15.52
N THR A 102 -3.84 15.50 -15.22
CA THR A 102 -2.98 15.66 -14.03
C THR A 102 -1.54 16.00 -14.38
N GLY A 103 -1.14 15.84 -15.66
CA GLY A 103 0.23 16.05 -16.10
C GLY A 103 1.21 15.01 -15.59
N SER A 104 0.76 13.95 -14.93
CA SER A 104 1.61 12.87 -14.45
C SER A 104 2.13 12.02 -15.60
N LEU A 105 3.40 11.61 -15.52
CA LEU A 105 3.97 10.61 -16.42
C LEU A 105 3.55 9.21 -15.96
N GLN A 106 2.87 8.48 -16.83
CA GLN A 106 2.25 7.20 -16.52
C GLN A 106 2.79 6.08 -17.40
N VAL A 107 3.00 4.91 -16.79
CA VAL A 107 3.29 3.65 -17.49
C VAL A 107 2.26 2.62 -17.05
N PHE A 108 1.54 2.04 -18.00
CA PHE A 108 0.44 1.11 -17.71
C PHE A 108 0.26 0.08 -18.82
N ASP A 109 -0.46 -1.01 -18.49
CA ASP A 109 -0.82 -2.04 -19.48
C ASP A 109 -2.07 -1.62 -20.24
N VAL A 110 -2.00 -1.66 -21.57
CA VAL A 110 -3.20 -1.51 -22.41
C VAL A 110 -3.96 -2.81 -22.37
N GLN A 111 -5.06 -2.85 -21.62
CA GLN A 111 -5.95 -3.99 -21.53
C GLN A 111 -6.98 -3.92 -22.65
N THR A 112 -7.07 -4.99 -23.45
CA THR A 112 -8.16 -5.16 -24.41
C THR A 112 -9.28 -5.90 -23.69
N VAL A 113 -10.35 -5.20 -23.33
CA VAL A 113 -11.57 -5.85 -22.84
C VAL A 113 -12.24 -6.51 -24.04
N SER A 114 -12.14 -7.82 -24.16
CA SER A 114 -12.55 -8.58 -25.35
C SER A 114 -14.03 -8.95 -25.39
N GLU A 115 -14.83 -8.66 -24.35
CA GLU A 115 -16.24 -9.03 -24.30
C GLU A 115 -17.15 -7.87 -23.92
N PRO A 116 -18.33 -7.73 -24.59
CA PRO A 116 -19.36 -6.81 -24.12
C PRO A 116 -19.81 -7.24 -22.73
N ILE A 117 -19.89 -6.29 -21.83
CA ILE A 117 -20.34 -6.46 -20.45
C ILE A 117 -21.72 -7.13 -20.49
N ALA A 118 -21.80 -8.42 -20.18
CA ALA A 118 -23.07 -9.10 -19.96
C ALA A 118 -23.82 -8.39 -18.82
N ALA A 119 -25.16 -8.34 -18.88
CA ALA A 119 -25.96 -7.71 -17.84
C ALA A 119 -25.69 -8.39 -16.50
N HIS A 120 -24.88 -7.77 -15.66
CA HIS A 120 -24.54 -8.28 -14.34
C HIS A 120 -25.70 -8.05 -13.38
N SER A 121 -25.98 -9.03 -12.53
CA SER A 121 -27.05 -8.97 -11.52
C SER A 121 -26.72 -8.07 -10.31
N GLN A 122 -25.46 -7.62 -10.19
CA GLN A 122 -24.99 -6.68 -9.16
C GLN A 122 -24.30 -5.48 -9.80
N PRO A 123 -24.37 -4.29 -9.16
CA PRO A 123 -23.66 -3.13 -9.66
C PRO A 123 -22.14 -3.36 -9.59
N LEU A 124 -21.44 -3.05 -10.68
CA LEU A 124 -19.98 -3.13 -10.77
C LEU A 124 -19.32 -2.12 -9.82
N LEU A 125 -18.12 -2.45 -9.34
CA LEU A 125 -17.41 -1.74 -8.25
C LEU A 125 -17.33 -0.21 -8.45
N PHE A 126 -17.06 0.24 -9.66
CA PHE A 126 -16.90 1.66 -9.98
C PHE A 126 -18.08 2.24 -10.80
N SER A 127 -19.21 1.55 -10.89
CA SER A 127 -20.36 1.96 -11.72
C SER A 127 -21.02 3.25 -11.25
N ALA A 128 -20.93 3.58 -9.97
CA ALA A 128 -21.52 4.79 -9.39
C ALA A 128 -20.78 6.08 -9.77
N PHE A 129 -19.52 6.00 -10.26
CA PHE A 129 -18.72 7.17 -10.57
C PHE A 129 -18.80 7.54 -12.06
N LYS A 130 -18.73 8.84 -12.41
CA LYS A 130 -18.73 9.29 -13.79
C LYS A 130 -17.32 9.14 -14.41
N ASP A 131 -17.26 8.90 -15.74
CA ASP A 131 -15.96 8.82 -16.43
C ASP A 131 -15.15 10.11 -16.30
N ALA A 132 -15.81 11.27 -16.37
CA ALA A 132 -15.15 12.56 -16.18
C ALA A 132 -14.45 12.69 -14.82
N ASP A 133 -15.02 12.12 -13.76
CA ASP A 133 -14.43 12.17 -12.42
C ASP A 133 -13.26 11.16 -12.31
N LEU A 134 -13.40 9.97 -12.90
CA LEU A 134 -12.30 8.99 -12.96
C LEU A 134 -11.10 9.52 -13.75
N LEU A 135 -11.33 10.23 -14.85
CA LEU A 135 -10.27 10.89 -15.62
C LEU A 135 -9.54 11.96 -14.79
N ARG A 136 -10.26 12.72 -13.95
CA ARG A 136 -9.64 13.68 -13.01
C ARG A 136 -8.81 13.01 -11.93
N LEU A 137 -9.09 11.75 -11.61
CA LEU A 137 -8.31 10.91 -10.69
C LEU A 137 -7.15 10.17 -11.40
N SER A 138 -6.56 10.78 -12.41
CA SER A 138 -5.41 10.22 -13.15
C SER A 138 -5.67 8.92 -13.90
N VAL A 139 -6.92 8.45 -14.01
CA VAL A 139 -7.21 7.24 -14.79
C VAL A 139 -6.99 7.53 -16.27
N PRO A 140 -6.13 6.78 -16.98
CA PRO A 140 -5.99 6.91 -18.41
C PRO A 140 -7.31 6.57 -19.13
N GLU A 141 -7.66 7.32 -20.17
CA GLU A 141 -8.88 7.08 -20.96
C GLU A 141 -8.92 5.64 -21.48
N ALA A 142 -7.77 5.13 -21.93
CA ALA A 142 -7.62 3.76 -22.43
C ALA A 142 -7.96 2.68 -21.37
N LEU A 143 -7.91 2.98 -20.10
CA LEU A 143 -8.22 2.05 -19.01
C LEU A 143 -9.67 2.17 -18.48
N LEU A 144 -10.45 3.17 -18.90
CA LEU A 144 -11.84 3.31 -18.45
C LEU A 144 -12.69 2.05 -18.64
N PRO A 145 -12.67 1.35 -19.82
CA PRO A 145 -13.41 0.12 -20.00
C PRO A 145 -12.97 -0.98 -19.01
N TYR A 146 -11.67 -1.03 -18.70
CA TYR A 146 -11.12 -2.00 -17.76
C TYR A 146 -11.54 -1.68 -16.32
N VAL A 147 -11.50 -0.41 -15.91
CA VAL A 147 -12.03 0.04 -14.60
C VAL A 147 -13.51 -0.33 -14.44
N ARG A 148 -14.29 -0.21 -15.52
CA ARG A 148 -15.71 -0.55 -15.55
C ARG A 148 -16.01 -2.06 -15.49
N SER A 149 -15.01 -2.92 -15.65
CA SER A 149 -15.21 -4.39 -15.65
C SER A 149 -15.09 -5.04 -14.26
N PHE A 150 -14.64 -4.32 -13.24
CA PHE A 150 -14.45 -4.90 -11.91
C PHE A 150 -15.77 -5.12 -11.16
N GLU A 151 -15.96 -6.34 -10.68
CA GLU A 151 -17.10 -6.74 -9.85
C GLU A 151 -16.78 -6.61 -8.36
N THR A 152 -15.55 -6.96 -7.97
CA THR A 152 -15.12 -7.00 -6.57
C THR A 152 -13.82 -6.24 -6.33
N LYS A 153 -13.60 -5.85 -5.06
CA LYS A 153 -12.34 -5.22 -4.62
C LYS A 153 -11.13 -6.14 -4.85
N GLU A 154 -11.29 -7.43 -4.62
CA GLU A 154 -10.24 -8.43 -4.75
C GLU A 154 -9.75 -8.51 -6.21
N GLN A 155 -10.67 -8.52 -7.19
CA GLN A 155 -10.32 -8.48 -8.62
C GLN A 155 -9.52 -7.21 -8.95
N PHE A 156 -9.99 -6.07 -8.45
CA PHE A 156 -9.29 -4.79 -8.64
C PHE A 156 -7.89 -4.81 -8.00
N TYR A 157 -7.74 -5.31 -6.78
CA TYR A 157 -6.43 -5.36 -6.12
C TYR A 157 -5.43 -6.30 -6.81
N GLN A 158 -5.89 -7.39 -7.40
CA GLN A 158 -5.05 -8.29 -8.20
C GLN A 158 -4.56 -7.63 -9.50
N ALA A 159 -5.32 -6.69 -10.05
CA ALA A 159 -5.01 -5.99 -11.29
C ALA A 159 -4.02 -4.81 -11.12
N ARG A 160 -3.42 -4.63 -9.95
CA ARG A 160 -2.55 -3.49 -9.61
C ARG A 160 -1.48 -3.19 -10.66
N SER A 161 -0.80 -4.21 -11.18
CA SER A 161 0.31 -4.05 -12.14
C SER A 161 -0.11 -3.49 -13.50
N SER A 162 -1.42 -3.45 -13.77
CA SER A 162 -1.99 -2.93 -15.01
C SER A 162 -2.23 -1.42 -14.98
N PHE A 163 -2.23 -0.81 -13.80
CA PHE A 163 -2.53 0.59 -13.59
C PHE A 163 -1.29 1.45 -13.33
N PRO A 164 -1.32 2.75 -13.73
CA PRO A 164 -0.40 3.72 -13.17
C PRO A 164 -0.55 3.80 -11.65
N ALA A 165 0.55 4.09 -10.95
CA ALA A 165 0.55 4.07 -9.48
C ALA A 165 -0.43 5.08 -8.87
N ASP A 166 -0.53 6.28 -9.45
CA ASP A 166 -1.43 7.35 -9.06
C ASP A 166 -2.90 6.98 -9.26
N ALA A 167 -3.28 6.54 -10.46
CA ALA A 167 -4.63 6.10 -10.77
C ALA A 167 -5.07 4.93 -9.87
N TYR A 168 -4.18 3.95 -9.66
CA TYR A 168 -4.48 2.83 -8.76
C TYR A 168 -4.75 3.29 -7.33
N GLU A 169 -3.96 4.24 -6.81
CA GLU A 169 -4.11 4.75 -5.45
C GLU A 169 -5.47 5.43 -5.26
N TYR A 170 -5.87 6.31 -6.18
CA TYR A 170 -7.17 6.98 -6.09
C TYR A 170 -8.34 6.03 -6.26
N LEU A 171 -8.26 5.07 -7.19
CA LEU A 171 -9.27 4.02 -7.34
C LEU A 171 -9.37 3.13 -6.09
N ALA A 172 -8.25 2.84 -5.42
CA ALA A 172 -8.25 2.06 -4.19
C ALA A 172 -8.99 2.81 -3.05
N TRP A 173 -8.86 4.12 -2.95
CA TRP A 173 -9.62 4.90 -1.96
C TRP A 173 -11.11 4.88 -2.24
N LEU A 174 -11.53 5.03 -3.51
CA LEU A 174 -12.93 4.86 -3.89
C LEU A 174 -13.45 3.45 -3.56
N ALA A 175 -12.65 2.42 -3.82
CA ALA A 175 -13.00 1.04 -3.49
C ALA A 175 -13.15 0.81 -1.97
N GLU A 176 -12.40 1.55 -1.13
CA GLU A 176 -12.53 1.52 0.33
C GLU A 176 -13.72 2.35 0.87
N GLY A 177 -14.45 3.05 -0.01
CA GLY A 177 -15.67 3.77 0.33
C GLY A 177 -15.48 5.25 0.64
N PHE A 178 -14.32 5.84 0.29
CA PHE A 178 -14.15 7.29 0.29
C PHE A 178 -15.06 7.93 -0.76
N SER A 179 -15.59 9.09 -0.49
CA SER A 179 -16.40 9.84 -1.47
C SER A 179 -15.52 10.40 -2.59
N MET A 180 -16.14 10.66 -3.75
CA MET A 180 -15.45 11.28 -4.88
C MET A 180 -14.84 12.64 -4.51
N GLU A 181 -15.56 13.43 -3.71
CA GLU A 181 -15.12 14.75 -3.25
C GLU A 181 -13.85 14.66 -2.40
N GLU A 182 -13.80 13.73 -1.42
CA GLU A 182 -12.63 13.52 -0.58
C GLU A 182 -11.40 13.09 -1.39
N VAL A 183 -11.59 12.19 -2.37
CA VAL A 183 -10.48 11.72 -3.21
C VAL A 183 -10.00 12.80 -4.18
N LEU A 184 -10.91 13.63 -4.72
CA LEU A 184 -10.55 14.76 -5.57
C LEU A 184 -9.82 15.87 -4.82
N GLU A 185 -10.19 16.16 -3.57
CA GLU A 185 -9.44 17.12 -2.74
C GLU A 185 -7.99 16.65 -2.57
N LEU A 186 -7.78 15.39 -2.22
CA LEU A 186 -6.44 14.81 -2.10
C LEU A 186 -5.66 14.83 -3.42
N ALA A 187 -6.31 14.52 -4.54
CA ALA A 187 -5.70 14.56 -5.86
C ALA A 187 -5.30 15.99 -6.29
N ASN A 188 -6.13 16.99 -5.98
CA ASN A 188 -5.87 18.39 -6.31
C ASN A 188 -4.71 19.00 -5.50
N GLU A 189 -4.49 18.56 -4.24
CA GLU A 189 -3.35 18.98 -3.44
C GLU A 189 -2.00 18.54 -4.05
N GLU A 190 -2.02 17.48 -4.87
CA GLU A 190 -0.84 16.90 -5.50
C GLU A 190 -0.59 17.40 -6.93
N CYS A 191 -1.60 17.97 -7.58
CA CYS A 191 -1.57 18.44 -8.97
C CYS A 191 -1.52 19.97 -9.04
N ASN A 192 -0.34 20.57 -9.06
CA ASN A 192 -0.20 22.03 -9.03
C ASN A 192 -0.26 22.74 -10.40
N THR A 193 -0.13 22.04 -11.52
CA THR A 193 -0.19 22.63 -12.87
C THR A 193 -0.59 21.61 -13.91
N SER A 194 -1.39 22.01 -14.92
CA SER A 194 -1.59 21.22 -16.13
C SER A 194 -0.41 21.46 -17.10
N PRO A 195 0.51 20.53 -17.26
CA PRO A 195 1.57 20.68 -18.27
C PRO A 195 0.98 20.59 -19.67
N ALA A 196 1.71 21.17 -20.63
CA ALA A 196 1.37 21.00 -22.04
C ALA A 196 1.37 19.52 -22.39
N ALA A 197 0.30 19.06 -23.03
CA ALA A 197 0.14 17.67 -23.42
C ALA A 197 1.40 17.15 -24.13
N GLN A 198 1.99 16.04 -23.62
CA GLN A 198 3.15 15.32 -24.14
C GLN A 198 4.55 15.86 -23.81
N ASP A 199 4.72 16.83 -22.92
CA ASP A 199 6.05 17.21 -22.44
C ASP A 199 6.53 16.31 -21.30
N LEU A 200 7.30 15.26 -21.65
CA LEU A 200 7.87 14.32 -20.67
C LEU A 200 8.82 15.01 -19.70
N SER A 201 9.51 16.10 -20.12
CA SER A 201 10.45 16.81 -19.25
C SER A 201 9.71 17.55 -18.14
N ALA A 202 8.64 18.25 -18.47
CA ALA A 202 7.78 18.91 -17.50
C ALA A 202 7.03 17.91 -16.61
N ALA A 203 6.59 16.78 -17.18
CA ALA A 203 5.93 15.72 -16.43
C ALA A 203 6.85 15.07 -15.38
N LEU A 204 8.17 14.94 -15.63
CA LEU A 204 9.12 14.41 -14.66
C LEU A 204 9.32 15.33 -13.45
N GLU A 205 8.98 16.63 -13.55
CA GLU A 205 9.06 17.58 -12.45
C GLU A 205 7.80 17.60 -11.56
N GLN A 206 6.73 16.91 -11.98
CA GLN A 206 5.52 16.82 -11.19
C GLN A 206 5.74 15.96 -9.92
N PRO A 207 5.27 16.41 -8.74
CA PRO A 207 5.43 15.66 -7.49
C PRO A 207 4.87 14.23 -7.56
N ILE A 208 3.76 14.05 -8.27
CA ILE A 208 3.12 12.75 -8.45
C ILE A 208 3.96 11.80 -9.33
N THR A 209 4.63 12.32 -10.37
CA THR A 209 5.53 11.55 -11.22
C THR A 209 6.80 11.15 -10.46
N MET A 210 7.32 12.04 -9.60
CA MET A 210 8.50 11.76 -8.76
C MET A 210 8.29 10.60 -7.78
N ARG A 211 7.07 10.11 -7.61
CA ARG A 211 6.78 8.86 -6.83
C ARG A 211 7.16 7.60 -7.59
N SER A 212 7.11 7.64 -8.90
CA SER A 212 7.34 6.49 -9.78
C SER A 212 8.65 6.58 -10.57
N PHE A 213 9.25 7.77 -10.66
CA PHE A 213 10.48 8.01 -11.40
C PHE A 213 11.49 8.79 -10.57
N VAL A 214 12.75 8.40 -10.67
CA VAL A 214 13.89 9.12 -10.09
C VAL A 214 14.70 9.74 -11.22
N VAL A 215 14.78 11.07 -11.26
CA VAL A 215 15.66 11.78 -12.19
C VAL A 215 17.07 11.68 -11.65
N VAL A 216 18.01 11.23 -12.47
CA VAL A 216 19.40 11.01 -12.08
C VAL A 216 20.22 12.24 -12.42
N GLU A 217 20.55 13.05 -11.40
CA GLU A 217 21.31 14.30 -11.58
C GLU A 217 22.82 14.11 -11.52
N GLY A 218 23.33 13.04 -10.88
CA GLY A 218 24.75 12.83 -10.67
C GLY A 218 25.21 11.37 -10.69
N GLU A 219 26.53 11.15 -10.97
CA GLU A 219 27.12 9.81 -10.97
C GLU A 219 27.14 9.20 -9.57
N ASP A 220 27.39 10.00 -8.55
CA ASP A 220 27.40 9.54 -7.16
C ASP A 220 26.00 9.17 -6.66
N GLU A 221 24.98 9.86 -7.15
CA GLU A 221 23.59 9.52 -6.86
C GLU A 221 23.21 8.20 -7.54
N LEU A 222 23.53 8.06 -8.83
CA LEU A 222 23.30 6.81 -9.54
C LEU A 222 24.05 5.64 -8.90
N ARG A 223 25.32 5.82 -8.53
CA ARG A 223 26.09 4.79 -7.84
C ARG A 223 25.44 4.39 -6.52
N ARG A 224 24.96 5.34 -5.73
CA ARG A 224 24.24 5.09 -4.47
C ARG A 224 22.95 4.32 -4.71
N ILE A 225 22.21 4.73 -5.74
CA ILE A 225 20.97 4.07 -6.16
C ILE A 225 21.26 2.62 -6.58
N MET A 226 22.18 2.39 -7.49
CA MET A 226 22.47 1.07 -8.07
C MET A 226 23.28 0.15 -7.15
N ALA A 227 24.10 0.68 -6.25
CA ALA A 227 24.90 -0.11 -5.30
C ALA A 227 24.12 -0.51 -4.04
N ALA A 228 22.91 -0.02 -3.84
CA ALA A 228 22.10 -0.38 -2.68
C ALA A 228 21.72 -1.87 -2.76
N PRO A 229 22.00 -2.68 -1.71
CA PRO A 229 21.54 -4.08 -1.67
C PRO A 229 20.03 -4.16 -1.87
N LEU A 230 19.54 -5.26 -2.49
CA LEU A 230 18.11 -5.53 -2.69
C LEU A 230 17.28 -5.27 -1.42
N GLU A 231 17.85 -5.63 -0.28
CA GLU A 231 17.25 -5.45 1.04
C GLU A 231 17.08 -3.97 1.43
N LYS A 232 17.93 -3.06 0.93
CA LYS A 232 17.76 -1.61 1.12
C LYS A 232 16.68 -1.03 0.24
N TRP A 233 16.38 -1.65 -0.91
CA TRP A 233 15.28 -1.23 -1.78
C TRP A 233 13.90 -1.47 -1.16
N ARG A 234 13.75 -2.52 -0.35
CA ARG A 234 12.53 -2.77 0.43
C ARG A 234 12.22 -1.65 1.43
N VAL A 235 13.23 -0.90 1.82
CA VAL A 235 13.12 0.24 2.76
C VAL A 235 13.54 1.55 2.12
N PHE A 236 13.63 1.60 0.77
CA PHE A 236 13.99 2.81 0.04
C PHE A 236 12.88 3.86 0.18
N LEU A 237 13.29 5.03 0.67
CA LEU A 237 12.41 6.18 0.81
C LEU A 237 12.47 7.01 -0.46
N HIS A 238 11.36 7.04 -1.19
CA HIS A 238 11.25 7.88 -2.38
C HIS A 238 11.46 9.36 -2.03
N PRO A 239 12.14 10.16 -2.89
CA PRO A 239 12.38 11.59 -2.62
C PRO A 239 11.12 12.38 -2.24
N ALA A 240 9.97 12.14 -2.91
CA ALA A 240 8.69 12.76 -2.59
C ALA A 240 8.17 12.40 -1.18
N GLN A 241 8.50 11.22 -0.66
CA GLN A 241 8.11 10.78 0.68
C GLN A 241 9.04 11.34 1.78
N ARG A 242 10.23 11.81 1.42
CA ARG A 242 11.23 12.32 2.37
C ARG A 242 10.69 13.46 3.23
N ASN A 243 9.95 14.38 2.63
CA ASN A 243 9.34 15.50 3.34
C ASN A 243 8.36 15.03 4.43
N LEU A 244 7.58 13.96 4.17
CA LEU A 244 6.65 13.38 5.14
C LEU A 244 7.38 12.83 6.37
N THR A 245 8.60 12.32 6.20
CA THR A 245 9.36 11.70 7.30
C THR A 245 10.10 12.73 8.16
N GLN A 246 10.45 13.89 7.61
CA GLN A 246 11.29 14.89 8.27
C GLN A 246 10.52 16.13 8.76
N LYS A 247 9.29 16.35 8.27
CA LYS A 247 8.47 17.49 8.68
C LYS A 247 8.09 17.41 10.17
N ASN A 248 8.15 18.53 10.86
CA ASN A 248 7.64 18.66 12.22
C ASN A 248 6.13 18.87 12.18
N TYR A 249 5.41 18.03 12.92
CA TYR A 249 3.96 18.08 13.02
C TYR A 249 3.55 18.46 14.42
N SER A 250 2.54 19.31 14.54
CA SER A 250 2.00 19.78 15.84
C SER A 250 0.93 18.85 16.43
N GLY A 251 0.59 17.77 15.75
CA GLY A 251 -0.45 16.83 16.17
C GLY A 251 -0.35 15.47 15.50
N PRO A 252 -1.36 14.62 15.64
CA PRO A 252 -1.42 13.31 14.98
C PRO A 252 -1.34 13.43 13.46
N VAL A 253 -0.61 12.51 12.84
CA VAL A 253 -0.45 12.45 11.37
C VAL A 253 -0.97 11.12 10.85
N ARG A 254 -1.79 11.17 9.83
CA ARG A 254 -2.29 10.01 9.11
C ARG A 254 -1.66 9.97 7.72
N VAL A 255 -0.95 8.87 7.41
CA VAL A 255 -0.42 8.63 6.07
C VAL A 255 -1.35 7.67 5.35
N LEU A 256 -1.98 8.16 4.28
CA LEU A 256 -2.91 7.42 3.45
C LEU A 256 -2.22 6.91 2.18
N GLY A 257 -2.77 5.87 1.59
CA GLY A 257 -2.29 5.29 0.34
C GLY A 257 -2.70 3.84 0.17
N GLY A 258 -2.81 3.37 -1.05
CA GLY A 258 -3.14 1.99 -1.41
C GLY A 258 -2.14 0.94 -0.90
N ALA A 259 -2.41 -0.34 -1.12
CA ALA A 259 -1.48 -1.41 -0.78
C ALA A 259 -0.16 -1.26 -1.57
N GLY A 260 0.98 -1.36 -0.87
CA GLY A 260 2.33 -1.30 -1.48
C GLY A 260 2.82 0.08 -1.92
N THR A 261 2.14 1.17 -1.57
CA THR A 261 2.58 2.56 -1.85
C THR A 261 3.72 3.04 -0.93
N GLY A 262 4.26 2.17 -0.07
CA GLY A 262 5.39 2.49 0.79
C GLY A 262 5.02 3.10 2.14
N LYS A 263 3.76 3.05 2.60
CA LYS A 263 3.36 3.58 3.93
C LYS A 263 4.24 3.07 5.07
N THR A 264 4.56 1.77 5.08
CA THR A 264 5.46 1.17 6.06
C THR A 264 6.87 1.72 5.94
N VAL A 265 7.35 1.98 4.73
CA VAL A 265 8.67 2.60 4.48
C VAL A 265 8.70 4.02 5.06
N VAL A 266 7.66 4.81 4.83
CA VAL A 266 7.53 6.15 5.44
C VAL A 266 7.55 6.05 6.96
N ALA A 267 6.83 5.10 7.57
CA ALA A 267 6.82 4.90 9.02
C ALA A 267 8.21 4.50 9.57
N LEU A 268 8.95 3.60 8.89
CA LEU A 268 10.31 3.20 9.25
C LEU A 268 11.26 4.40 9.25
N HIS A 269 11.25 5.19 8.17
CA HIS A 269 12.10 6.38 8.07
C HIS A 269 11.69 7.49 9.03
N ARG A 270 10.40 7.63 9.32
CA ARG A 270 9.92 8.55 10.34
C ARG A 270 10.42 8.15 11.72
N ALA A 271 10.34 6.86 12.07
CA ALA A 271 10.88 6.35 13.33
C ALA A 271 12.38 6.61 13.45
N LYS A 272 13.15 6.36 12.38
CA LYS A 272 14.58 6.69 12.32
C LYS A 272 14.84 8.18 12.55
N TYR A 273 14.12 9.05 11.82
CA TYR A 273 14.26 10.50 11.97
C TYR A 273 13.97 10.97 13.39
N LEU A 274 12.85 10.49 13.96
CA LEU A 274 12.50 10.82 15.36
C LEU A 274 13.56 10.29 16.34
N ALA A 275 14.09 9.09 16.13
CA ALA A 275 15.16 8.53 16.95
C ALA A 275 16.43 9.38 16.95
N SER A 276 16.77 9.96 15.79
CA SER A 276 17.90 10.90 15.69
C SER A 276 17.67 12.21 16.47
N GLN A 277 16.39 12.61 16.65
CA GLN A 277 16.02 13.81 17.39
C GLN A 277 15.78 13.57 18.89
N CYS A 278 15.60 12.31 19.31
CA CYS A 278 15.38 11.98 20.71
C CYS A 278 16.57 12.36 21.60
N THR A 279 16.27 13.01 22.72
CA THR A 279 17.25 13.39 23.76
C THR A 279 16.93 12.68 25.08
N GLY A 280 17.96 12.40 25.87
CA GLY A 280 17.80 11.80 27.18
C GLY A 280 17.11 10.42 27.16
N GLN A 281 16.04 10.27 27.91
CA GLN A 281 15.29 9.02 28.04
C GLN A 281 14.11 8.87 27.07
N GLN A 282 13.97 9.78 26.11
CA GLN A 282 12.90 9.69 25.13
C GLN A 282 12.99 8.41 24.32
N ARG A 283 11.84 7.79 24.06
CA ARG A 283 11.71 6.54 23.30
C ARG A 283 10.60 6.69 22.26
N ILE A 284 10.71 5.92 21.20
CA ILE A 284 9.71 5.80 20.15
C ILE A 284 9.09 4.43 20.27
N LEU A 285 7.78 4.39 20.40
CA LEU A 285 7.00 3.17 20.36
C LEU A 285 6.49 2.96 18.92
N PHE A 286 6.93 1.88 18.28
CA PHE A 286 6.45 1.46 16.96
C PHE A 286 5.55 0.23 17.16
N THR A 287 4.24 0.42 17.00
CA THR A 287 3.27 -0.67 17.19
C THR A 287 2.79 -1.25 15.87
N THR A 288 2.50 -2.54 15.88
CA THR A 288 1.88 -3.27 14.78
C THR A 288 0.71 -4.10 15.27
N TYR A 289 -0.10 -4.60 14.35
CA TYR A 289 -1.20 -5.48 14.71
C TYR A 289 -0.75 -6.92 14.99
N THR A 290 0.23 -7.45 14.24
CA THR A 290 0.70 -8.83 14.39
C THR A 290 2.15 -8.93 14.84
N ALA A 291 2.51 -10.02 15.53
CA ALA A 291 3.88 -10.31 15.95
C ALA A 291 4.83 -10.48 14.75
N ASN A 292 4.38 -11.14 13.68
CA ASN A 292 5.19 -11.34 12.47
C ASN A 292 5.56 -10.01 11.80
N LEU A 293 4.60 -9.07 11.72
CA LEU A 293 4.85 -7.74 11.19
C LEU A 293 5.81 -6.95 12.09
N ALA A 294 5.72 -7.10 13.41
CA ALA A 294 6.66 -6.48 14.33
C ALA A 294 8.10 -6.98 14.11
N ALA A 295 8.28 -8.30 13.91
CA ALA A 295 9.57 -8.89 13.61
C ALA A 295 10.15 -8.38 12.28
N ASP A 296 9.35 -8.32 11.21
CA ASP A 296 9.75 -7.80 9.90
C ASP A 296 10.15 -6.31 9.99
N ILE A 297 9.38 -5.49 10.69
CA ILE A 297 9.71 -4.08 10.93
C ILE A 297 11.01 -3.92 11.70
N GLN A 298 11.22 -4.73 12.74
CA GLN A 298 12.45 -4.68 13.51
C GLN A 298 13.68 -5.03 12.66
N GLU A 299 13.56 -6.05 11.79
CA GLU A 299 14.61 -6.39 10.84
C GLU A 299 14.88 -5.26 9.83
N ASN A 300 13.84 -4.65 9.29
CA ASN A 300 13.98 -3.54 8.35
C ASN A 300 14.59 -2.29 9.01
N LEU A 301 14.24 -1.98 10.26
CA LEU A 301 14.89 -0.90 11.02
C LEU A 301 16.39 -1.15 11.23
N ARG A 302 16.81 -2.40 11.47
CA ARG A 302 18.25 -2.77 11.58
C ARG A 302 19.04 -2.45 10.30
N LYS A 303 18.40 -2.46 9.14
CA LYS A 303 19.04 -2.16 7.84
C LYS A 303 19.27 -0.66 7.62
N ILE A 304 18.48 0.21 8.25
CA ILE A 304 18.50 1.65 8.01
C ILE A 304 18.97 2.48 9.21
N CYS A 305 18.89 1.97 10.43
CA CYS A 305 19.20 2.69 11.67
C CYS A 305 20.58 2.32 12.20
N SER A 306 21.24 3.27 12.88
CA SER A 306 22.41 3.00 13.70
C SER A 306 22.03 2.26 14.99
N ILE A 307 23.01 1.68 15.67
CA ILE A 307 22.80 0.99 16.96
C ILE A 307 22.21 1.96 18.00
N GLU A 308 22.62 3.24 18.00
CA GLU A 308 22.13 4.25 18.93
C GLU A 308 20.66 4.59 18.65
N GLU A 309 20.26 4.72 17.36
CA GLU A 309 18.90 4.97 16.95
C GLU A 309 18.00 3.77 17.33
N LEU A 310 18.46 2.54 17.08
CA LEU A 310 17.70 1.31 17.41
C LEU A 310 17.41 1.19 18.91
N ARG A 311 18.34 1.62 19.79
CA ARG A 311 18.11 1.60 21.23
C ARG A 311 16.97 2.53 21.68
N LYS A 312 16.62 3.51 20.87
CA LYS A 312 15.55 4.48 21.14
C LYS A 312 14.20 4.05 20.54
N ILE A 313 14.17 3.03 19.69
CA ILE A 313 12.96 2.53 19.01
C ILE A 313 12.58 1.19 19.60
N GLU A 314 11.39 1.13 20.18
CA GLU A 314 10.78 -0.13 20.62
C GLU A 314 9.75 -0.57 19.59
N VAL A 315 9.92 -1.77 19.03
CA VAL A 315 8.96 -2.38 18.10
C VAL A 315 8.23 -3.52 18.80
N ILE A 316 6.92 -3.43 18.90
CA ILE A 316 6.10 -4.43 19.60
C ILE A 316 4.71 -4.50 18.96
N HIS A 317 4.07 -5.65 18.90
CA HIS A 317 2.67 -5.74 18.52
C HIS A 317 1.74 -5.31 19.65
N LEU A 318 0.57 -4.79 19.28
CA LEU A 318 -0.34 -4.11 20.21
C LEU A 318 -0.72 -4.98 21.42
N ASP A 319 -1.09 -6.24 21.18
CA ASP A 319 -1.52 -7.14 22.26
C ASP A 319 -0.41 -7.41 23.30
N ALA A 320 0.83 -7.57 22.84
CA ALA A 320 1.96 -7.74 23.75
C ALA A 320 2.24 -6.46 24.56
N TRP A 321 2.08 -5.28 23.92
CA TRP A 321 2.23 -4.01 24.61
C TRP A 321 1.15 -3.83 25.67
N VAL A 322 -0.11 -4.10 25.33
CA VAL A 322 -1.26 -4.03 26.27
C VAL A 322 -1.04 -5.00 27.42
N SER A 323 -0.66 -6.25 27.14
CA SER A 323 -0.41 -7.26 28.19
C SER A 323 0.71 -6.84 29.15
N ARG A 324 1.78 -6.22 28.62
CA ARG A 324 2.86 -5.67 29.43
C ARG A 324 2.37 -4.48 30.28
N PHE A 325 1.68 -3.54 29.66
CA PHE A 325 1.16 -2.34 30.35
C PHE A 325 0.23 -2.71 31.49
N MET A 326 -0.70 -3.65 31.28
CA MET A 326 -1.62 -4.12 32.31
C MET A 326 -0.86 -4.74 33.49
N ARG A 327 0.15 -5.56 33.22
CA ARG A 327 0.99 -6.20 34.24
C ARG A 327 1.78 -5.18 35.05
N GLU A 328 2.40 -4.21 34.40
CA GLU A 328 3.15 -3.11 35.04
C GLU A 328 2.24 -2.17 35.83
N SER A 329 0.98 -2.05 35.44
CA SER A 329 -0.06 -1.27 36.19
C SER A 329 -0.68 -2.05 37.35
N GLY A 330 -0.18 -3.24 37.68
CA GLY A 330 -0.67 -4.03 38.80
C GLY A 330 -1.96 -4.79 38.52
N PHE A 331 -2.34 -4.96 37.26
CA PHE A 331 -3.50 -5.76 36.88
C PHE A 331 -3.17 -7.25 37.10
N SER A 332 -3.91 -7.90 37.97
CA SER A 332 -3.68 -9.28 38.40
C SER A 332 -4.42 -10.33 37.55
N PHE A 333 -5.27 -9.90 36.60
CA PHE A 333 -6.06 -10.79 35.76
C PHE A 333 -5.26 -11.33 34.59
N GLN A 334 -5.53 -12.56 34.21
CA GLN A 334 -5.00 -13.15 32.96
C GLN A 334 -5.82 -12.68 31.76
N ILE A 335 -5.14 -12.43 30.66
CA ILE A 335 -5.81 -12.16 29.37
C ILE A 335 -6.17 -13.49 28.74
N GLY A 336 -7.47 -13.77 28.61
CA GLY A 336 -7.98 -14.95 27.90
C GLY A 336 -8.08 -14.69 26.42
N TYR A 337 -7.56 -15.60 25.60
CA TYR A 337 -7.73 -15.62 24.15
C TYR A 337 -8.82 -16.65 23.77
N ASP A 338 -9.34 -16.57 22.55
CA ASP A 338 -10.50 -17.34 22.07
C ASP A 338 -10.46 -18.82 22.42
N ASP A 339 -9.32 -19.49 22.28
CA ASP A 339 -9.16 -20.91 22.61
C ASP A 339 -9.34 -21.19 24.11
N ALA A 340 -8.90 -20.27 24.97
CA ALA A 340 -9.06 -20.39 26.43
C ALA A 340 -10.48 -20.01 26.88
N LEU A 341 -11.18 -19.17 26.13
CA LEU A 341 -12.52 -18.70 26.43
C LEU A 341 -13.63 -19.66 25.96
N ALA A 342 -13.35 -20.51 24.96
CA ALA A 342 -14.35 -21.42 24.40
C ALA A 342 -14.98 -22.36 25.46
N PRO A 343 -14.21 -23.03 26.35
CA PRO A 343 -14.80 -23.88 27.40
C PRO A 343 -15.65 -23.09 28.41
N ILE A 344 -15.30 -21.82 28.66
CA ILE A 344 -16.03 -20.95 29.58
C ILE A 344 -17.39 -20.60 28.97
N TRP A 345 -17.46 -20.31 27.69
CA TRP A 345 -18.70 -20.06 26.97
C TRP A 345 -19.62 -21.28 26.94
N GLU A 346 -19.06 -22.47 26.66
CA GLU A 346 -19.83 -23.74 26.70
C GLU A 346 -20.43 -23.99 28.08
N LYS A 347 -19.62 -23.77 29.13
CA LYS A 347 -20.08 -23.89 30.51
C LYS A 347 -21.16 -22.86 30.86
N ALA A 348 -21.01 -21.62 30.43
CA ALA A 348 -22.00 -20.57 30.64
C ALA A 348 -23.35 -20.90 29.99
N LEU A 349 -23.31 -21.41 28.76
CA LEU A 349 -24.48 -21.84 28.01
C LEU A 349 -25.17 -23.06 28.69
N PHE A 350 -24.38 -24.07 29.09
CA PHE A 350 -24.86 -25.22 29.82
C PHE A 350 -25.57 -24.83 31.14
N LEU A 351 -24.96 -23.94 31.92
CA LEU A 351 -25.54 -23.47 33.20
C LEU A 351 -26.85 -22.68 33.01
N ALA A 352 -26.96 -21.94 31.91
CA ALA A 352 -28.18 -21.17 31.62
C ALA A 352 -29.37 -22.05 31.25
N ASN A 353 -29.14 -23.29 30.79
CA ASN A 353 -30.16 -24.26 30.38
C ASN A 353 -31.28 -23.60 29.54
N THR A 354 -30.89 -22.78 28.56
CA THR A 354 -31.82 -22.00 27.74
C THR A 354 -32.38 -22.80 26.61
N GLU A 355 -33.66 -22.62 26.30
CA GLU A 355 -34.36 -23.24 25.14
C GLU A 355 -34.11 -22.47 23.82
N LEU A 356 -33.29 -21.40 23.84
CA LEU A 356 -33.00 -20.62 22.65
C LEU A 356 -32.11 -21.41 21.67
N PRO A 357 -32.44 -21.43 20.36
CA PRO A 357 -31.72 -22.21 19.37
C PRO A 357 -30.44 -21.46 18.86
N TYR A 358 -29.68 -20.89 19.80
CA TYR A 358 -28.47 -20.15 19.45
C TYR A 358 -27.24 -20.91 19.93
N ASP A 359 -26.22 -20.92 19.09
CA ASP A 359 -24.91 -21.49 19.39
C ASP A 359 -24.02 -20.51 20.19
N VAL A 360 -22.85 -20.99 20.60
CA VAL A 360 -21.87 -20.20 21.34
C VAL A 360 -21.45 -18.95 20.57
N SER A 361 -21.32 -19.03 19.26
CA SER A 361 -20.89 -17.91 18.41
C SER A 361 -21.86 -16.72 18.47
N PHE A 362 -23.16 -16.99 18.55
CA PHE A 362 -24.18 -15.96 18.74
C PHE A 362 -23.97 -15.19 20.05
N TYR A 363 -23.68 -15.88 21.17
CA TYR A 363 -23.48 -15.23 22.46
C TYR A 363 -22.16 -14.46 22.52
N GLN A 364 -21.10 -14.99 21.91
CA GLN A 364 -19.82 -14.28 21.77
C GLN A 364 -19.99 -12.98 20.98
N GLU A 365 -20.69 -13.03 19.85
CA GLU A 365 -20.97 -11.81 19.09
C GLU A 365 -21.87 -10.83 19.83
N GLU A 366 -22.86 -11.33 20.57
CA GLU A 366 -23.74 -10.49 21.38
C GLU A 366 -22.95 -9.80 22.50
N TRP A 367 -22.03 -10.54 23.14
CA TRP A 367 -21.12 -10.00 24.13
C TRP A 367 -20.25 -8.89 23.54
N ASN A 368 -19.55 -9.16 22.46
CA ASN A 368 -18.60 -8.21 21.87
C ASN A 368 -19.29 -6.97 21.27
N ARG A 369 -20.38 -7.16 20.53
CA ARG A 369 -21.03 -6.09 19.76
C ARG A 369 -22.10 -5.33 20.54
N VAL A 370 -22.64 -5.88 21.62
CA VAL A 370 -23.69 -5.21 22.38
C VAL A 370 -23.24 -4.90 23.79
N VAL A 371 -22.69 -5.89 24.52
CA VAL A 371 -22.30 -5.68 25.93
C VAL A 371 -21.04 -4.83 26.02
N ILE A 372 -19.95 -5.28 25.39
CA ILE A 372 -18.64 -4.58 25.47
C ILE A 372 -18.70 -3.23 24.76
N SER A 373 -19.21 -3.18 23.53
CA SER A 373 -19.21 -1.96 22.71
C SER A 373 -20.03 -0.81 23.31
N GLN A 374 -21.01 -1.11 24.16
CA GLN A 374 -21.89 -0.12 24.81
C GLN A 374 -21.74 -0.11 26.34
N GLU A 375 -20.75 -0.83 26.89
CA GLU A 375 -20.52 -0.96 28.33
C GLU A 375 -21.77 -1.42 29.10
N ALA A 376 -22.60 -2.25 28.46
CA ALA A 376 -23.89 -2.70 29.01
C ALA A 376 -23.70 -3.94 29.92
N ILE A 377 -22.88 -3.79 30.96
CA ILE A 377 -22.41 -4.86 31.86
C ILE A 377 -23.44 -5.32 32.90
N THR A 378 -24.60 -4.69 32.97
CA THR A 378 -25.72 -5.10 33.82
C THR A 378 -26.94 -5.49 33.00
N ARG A 379 -27.83 -6.31 33.61
CA ARG A 379 -29.07 -6.75 32.96
C ARG A 379 -29.90 -5.58 32.44
N ASP A 380 -30.07 -4.54 33.24
CA ASP A 380 -30.91 -3.40 32.87
C ASP A 380 -30.31 -2.56 31.75
N GLN A 381 -28.98 -2.42 31.74
CA GLN A 381 -28.27 -1.79 30.62
C GLN A 381 -28.40 -2.61 29.33
N TYR A 382 -28.18 -3.93 29.41
CA TYR A 382 -28.32 -4.81 28.26
C TYR A 382 -29.73 -4.81 27.66
N LEU A 383 -30.77 -4.81 28.50
CA LEU A 383 -32.15 -4.75 28.02
C LEU A 383 -32.48 -3.44 27.26
N LYS A 384 -31.76 -2.36 27.57
CA LYS A 384 -31.88 -1.06 26.89
C LYS A 384 -30.90 -0.89 25.72
N ALA A 385 -29.86 -1.69 25.64
CA ALA A 385 -28.80 -1.56 24.66
C ALA A 385 -29.32 -1.70 23.22
N SER A 386 -28.74 -0.92 22.30
CA SER A 386 -29.06 -1.03 20.88
C SER A 386 -28.47 -2.30 20.28
N ARG A 387 -29.20 -2.95 19.39
CA ARG A 387 -28.78 -4.16 18.66
C ARG A 387 -28.72 -3.92 17.14
N ASN A 388 -28.36 -2.71 16.74
CA ASN A 388 -28.21 -2.37 15.33
C ASN A 388 -27.17 -3.27 14.66
N GLY A 389 -27.49 -3.81 13.48
CA GLY A 389 -26.59 -4.69 12.72
C GLY A 389 -26.52 -6.15 13.21
N ARG A 390 -27.30 -6.56 14.22
CA ARG A 390 -27.27 -7.94 14.73
C ARG A 390 -28.16 -8.96 13.97
N GLY A 391 -28.85 -8.57 12.92
CA GLY A 391 -29.67 -9.48 12.08
C GLY A 391 -30.82 -10.17 12.80
N THR A 392 -30.59 -10.80 13.96
CA THR A 392 -31.57 -11.53 14.76
C THR A 392 -32.34 -10.63 15.70
N ARG A 393 -33.65 -10.54 15.56
CA ARG A 393 -34.51 -9.79 16.47
C ARG A 393 -34.74 -10.55 17.76
N LEU A 394 -34.50 -9.90 18.89
CA LEU A 394 -34.82 -10.43 20.23
C LEU A 394 -35.90 -9.56 20.88
N ASP A 395 -37.02 -10.19 21.27
CA ASP A 395 -37.98 -9.56 22.15
C ASP A 395 -37.44 -9.50 23.58
N ARG A 396 -38.17 -8.84 24.47
CA ARG A 396 -37.74 -8.66 25.87
C ARG A 396 -37.55 -9.99 26.60
N ARG A 397 -38.37 -11.00 26.34
CA ARG A 397 -38.29 -12.33 26.96
C ARG A 397 -37.01 -13.04 26.48
N LYS A 398 -36.75 -13.05 25.20
CA LYS A 398 -35.53 -13.62 24.62
C LYS A 398 -34.26 -12.90 25.12
N ARG A 399 -34.29 -11.58 25.23
CA ARG A 399 -33.19 -10.83 25.83
C ARG A 399 -32.87 -11.24 27.26
N LEU A 400 -33.90 -11.53 28.08
CA LEU A 400 -33.67 -12.01 29.43
C LEU A 400 -33.01 -13.40 29.44
N LEU A 401 -33.42 -14.32 28.56
CA LEU A 401 -32.78 -15.63 28.42
C LEU A 401 -31.34 -15.51 27.90
N VAL A 402 -31.07 -14.63 26.95
CA VAL A 402 -29.72 -14.35 26.48
C VAL A 402 -28.88 -13.79 27.62
N TRP A 403 -29.42 -12.86 28.40
CA TRP A 403 -28.69 -12.27 29.55
C TRP A 403 -28.28 -13.34 30.57
N GLN A 404 -29.06 -14.40 30.79
CA GLN A 404 -28.66 -15.47 31.72
C GLN A 404 -27.33 -16.13 31.28
N VAL A 405 -27.14 -16.36 29.99
CA VAL A 405 -25.88 -16.90 29.47
C VAL A 405 -24.74 -15.90 29.66
N LEU A 406 -24.98 -14.62 29.32
CA LEU A 406 -23.98 -13.55 29.44
C LEU A 406 -23.58 -13.32 30.92
N ASP A 407 -24.52 -13.38 31.82
CA ASP A 407 -24.28 -13.24 33.26
C ASP A 407 -23.48 -14.43 33.84
N ASN A 408 -23.83 -15.65 33.42
CA ASN A 408 -23.04 -16.84 33.75
C ASN A 408 -21.61 -16.73 33.24
N TYR A 409 -21.44 -16.30 31.99
CA TYR A 409 -20.11 -16.08 31.41
C TYR A 409 -19.32 -15.03 32.23
N GLN A 410 -19.94 -13.90 32.56
CA GLN A 410 -19.32 -12.84 33.33
C GLN A 410 -18.89 -13.31 34.74
N ASN A 411 -19.68 -14.15 35.37
CA ASN A 411 -19.37 -14.71 36.68
C ASN A 411 -18.25 -15.75 36.60
N LEU A 412 -18.28 -16.64 35.60
CA LEU A 412 -17.21 -17.60 35.35
C LEU A 412 -15.87 -16.91 35.05
N MET A 413 -15.89 -15.80 34.30
CA MET A 413 -14.68 -15.00 34.01
C MET A 413 -14.08 -14.34 35.27
N LYS A 414 -14.87 -14.11 36.33
CA LYS A 414 -14.35 -13.59 37.62
C LYS A 414 -13.72 -14.67 38.50
N GLU A 415 -14.09 -15.93 38.29
CA GLU A 415 -13.56 -17.08 39.02
C GLU A 415 -12.25 -17.62 38.43
N HIS A 416 -11.98 -17.30 37.16
CA HIS A 416 -10.76 -17.67 36.43
C HIS A 416 -9.77 -16.50 36.34
#